data_ac5bc64ff95ed6fe834705ef1f9e62f9
#
_entry.id   ac5bc64ff95ed6fe834705ef1f9e62f9
#
_cell.length_a   1.000
_cell.length_b   1.000
_cell.length_c   1.000
_cell.angle_alpha   90.00
_cell.angle_beta   90.00
_cell.angle_gamma   90.00
#
_symmetry.space_group_name_H-M   'P 1'
#
loop_
_entity.id
_entity.type
_entity.pdbx_description
1 polymer ?
#
loop_
_entity_poly.entity_id
_entity_poly.type
_entity_poly.pdbx_seq_one_letter_code
_entity_poly.pdbx_strand_id
1 'polypeptide(L)'
;FFTFLLFSGRYRYLRAPMGCSASSNEWCKRSDAALAGIPGVHKLVDDILIEAKDYNQLFERTETVLNRCVDSNITISLKKMEIGESVVFAGYNISSKGIHPIEERIAAIKNFPTPQNTTNLKSFLGLANQLGHFVPDLTHSVNALRGLLKKNMAWHWLPDQAAASQTTK
;
A
#
# COMPACT_ATOMS: atom_id res chain seq x y z
N PHE A 1 -14.87 22.67 10.42
CA PHE A 1 -15.51 22.08 11.62
C PHE A 1 -16.64 21.19 11.14
N PHE A 2 -16.59 19.88 11.49
CA PHE A 2 -17.64 18.93 11.12
C PHE A 2 -18.78 19.05 12.14
N THR A 3 -19.95 19.45 11.67
CA THR A 3 -21.16 19.54 12.47
C THR A 3 -22.25 18.63 11.91
N PHE A 4 -23.08 18.11 12.76
CA PHE A 4 -24.24 17.31 12.42
C PHE A 4 -25.43 17.73 13.24
N LEU A 5 -26.62 17.44 12.72
CA LEU A 5 -27.90 17.78 13.36
C LEU A 5 -28.54 16.49 13.87
N LEU A 6 -29.02 16.54 15.10
CA LEU A 6 -29.92 15.57 15.70
C LEU A 6 -31.22 16.25 16.07
N PHE A 7 -32.24 15.47 16.46
CA PHE A 7 -33.51 16.01 16.94
C PHE A 7 -33.36 16.95 18.15
N SER A 8 -32.31 16.71 18.96
CA SER A 8 -31.96 17.48 20.17
C SER A 8 -31.10 18.72 19.92
N GLY A 9 -30.66 18.95 18.65
CA GLY A 9 -29.88 20.14 18.33
C GLY A 9 -28.73 19.92 17.39
N ARG A 10 -27.87 20.94 17.31
CA ARG A 10 -26.68 20.97 16.48
C ARG A 10 -25.44 20.60 17.30
N TYR A 11 -24.70 19.61 16.80
CA TYR A 11 -23.49 19.06 17.43
C TYR A 11 -22.28 19.22 16.54
N ARG A 12 -21.08 19.21 17.13
CA ARG A 12 -19.80 19.18 16.42
C ARG A 12 -18.91 18.09 16.99
N TYR A 13 -18.05 17.54 16.15
CA TYR A 13 -17.00 16.65 16.61
C TYR A 13 -15.95 17.47 17.39
N LEU A 14 -15.53 16.95 18.55
CA LEU A 14 -14.39 17.51 19.33
C LEU A 14 -13.05 16.94 18.86
N ARG A 15 -13.08 15.88 18.09
CA ARG A 15 -11.90 15.24 17.48
C ARG A 15 -12.13 15.08 15.98
N ALA A 16 -11.03 14.86 15.23
CA ALA A 16 -11.12 14.61 13.81
C ALA A 16 -11.93 13.31 13.52
N PRO A 17 -13.03 13.39 12.76
CA PRO A 17 -13.85 12.21 12.47
C PRO A 17 -13.12 11.28 11.50
N MET A 18 -13.29 9.97 11.69
CA MET A 18 -12.81 8.97 10.76
C MET A 18 -13.53 9.06 9.41
N GLY A 19 -12.86 8.66 8.33
CA GLY A 19 -13.44 8.68 6.97
C GLY A 19 -13.42 10.05 6.29
N CYS A 20 -12.91 11.09 6.95
CA CYS A 20 -12.72 12.39 6.33
C CYS A 20 -11.26 12.56 5.82
N SER A 21 -11.08 12.95 4.57
CA SER A 21 -9.75 13.16 3.96
C SER A 21 -8.94 14.21 4.72
N ALA A 22 -9.57 15.28 5.20
CA ALA A 22 -8.90 16.30 6.00
C ALA A 22 -8.35 15.74 7.33
N SER A 23 -9.05 14.78 7.95
CA SER A 23 -8.60 14.10 9.17
C SER A 23 -7.34 13.28 8.91
N SER A 24 -7.32 12.53 7.81
CA SER A 24 -6.16 11.72 7.40
C SER A 24 -4.96 12.60 7.08
N ASN A 25 -5.15 13.70 6.36
CA ASN A 25 -4.08 14.65 6.04
C ASN A 25 -3.47 15.29 7.30
N GLU A 26 -4.32 15.69 8.25
CA GLU A 26 -3.85 16.27 9.52
C GLU A 26 -3.11 15.23 10.38
N TRP A 27 -3.58 13.98 10.37
CA TRP A 27 -2.88 12.87 11.00
C TRP A 27 -1.49 12.65 10.39
N CYS A 28 -1.40 12.54 9.06
CA CYS A 28 -0.12 12.37 8.38
C CYS A 28 0.85 13.51 8.71
N LYS A 29 0.39 14.76 8.63
CA LYS A 29 1.21 15.94 8.95
C LYS A 29 1.78 15.88 10.36
N ARG A 30 0.96 15.55 11.36
CA ARG A 30 1.40 15.48 12.77
C ARG A 30 2.35 14.33 13.03
N SER A 31 2.02 13.15 12.52
CA SER A 31 2.84 11.96 12.71
C SER A 31 4.16 12.04 11.92
N ASP A 32 4.17 12.67 10.74
CA ASP A 32 5.41 12.94 10.00
C ASP A 32 6.31 13.91 10.79
N ALA A 33 5.75 14.96 11.37
CA ALA A 33 6.50 15.91 12.19
C ALA A 33 7.07 15.24 13.46
N ALA A 34 6.29 14.36 14.10
CA ALA A 34 6.72 13.65 15.31
C ALA A 34 7.91 12.71 15.04
N LEU A 35 7.92 12.04 13.89
CA LEU A 35 8.94 11.04 13.53
C LEU A 35 10.06 11.61 12.66
N ALA A 36 9.99 12.89 12.31
CA ALA A 36 11.00 13.53 11.47
C ALA A 36 12.41 13.47 12.09
N GLY A 37 13.40 13.21 11.24
CA GLY A 37 14.81 13.24 11.61
C GLY A 37 15.31 12.03 12.39
N ILE A 38 14.51 10.98 12.58
CA ILE A 38 14.97 9.73 13.18
C ILE A 38 15.59 8.87 12.07
N PRO A 39 16.89 8.53 12.13
CA PRO A 39 17.54 7.74 11.08
C PRO A 39 16.96 6.33 11.00
N GLY A 40 16.74 5.84 9.77
CA GLY A 40 16.24 4.47 9.52
C GLY A 40 14.79 4.27 9.94
N VAL A 41 14.02 5.33 10.04
CA VAL A 41 12.57 5.27 10.29
C VAL A 41 11.83 5.74 9.04
N HIS A 42 10.99 4.88 8.51
CA HIS A 42 10.17 5.13 7.33
C HIS A 42 8.70 5.04 7.72
N LYS A 43 7.90 5.98 7.26
CA LYS A 43 6.48 6.02 7.58
C LYS A 43 5.65 6.05 6.30
N LEU A 44 4.59 5.26 6.27
CA LEU A 44 3.59 5.31 5.22
C LEU A 44 2.20 5.35 5.86
N VAL A 45 1.58 6.51 5.84
CA VAL A 45 0.26 6.80 6.42
C VAL A 45 0.20 6.41 7.90
N ASP A 46 -0.25 5.19 8.22
CA ASP A 46 -0.40 4.67 9.59
C ASP A 46 0.72 3.69 9.98
N ASP A 47 1.45 3.17 9.00
CA ASP A 47 2.47 2.15 9.22
C ASP A 47 3.85 2.80 9.39
N ILE A 48 4.64 2.26 10.33
CA ILE A 48 6.01 2.70 10.63
C ILE A 48 6.95 1.50 10.45
N LEU A 49 7.97 1.67 9.62
CA LEU A 49 9.05 0.70 9.44
C LEU A 49 10.32 1.26 10.09
N ILE A 50 10.98 0.44 10.89
CA ILE A 50 12.27 0.75 11.51
C ILE A 50 13.29 -0.24 10.96
N GLU A 51 14.30 0.27 10.24
CA GLU A 51 15.43 -0.53 9.77
C GLU A 51 16.62 -0.38 10.72
N ALA A 52 17.41 -1.42 10.87
CA ALA A 52 18.64 -1.41 11.66
C ALA A 52 19.63 -2.45 11.13
N LYS A 53 20.91 -2.26 11.46
CA LYS A 53 21.97 -3.20 11.08
C LYS A 53 22.07 -4.39 12.05
N ASP A 54 21.67 -4.17 13.30
CA ASP A 54 21.71 -5.15 14.38
C ASP A 54 20.61 -4.89 15.40
N TYR A 55 20.43 -5.82 16.33
CA TYR A 55 19.37 -5.75 17.36
C TYR A 55 19.57 -4.59 18.34
N ASN A 56 20.82 -4.18 18.65
CA ASN A 56 21.06 -3.08 19.57
C ASN A 56 20.60 -1.76 18.93
N GLN A 57 20.96 -1.53 17.69
CA GLN A 57 20.52 -0.37 16.93
C GLN A 57 18.99 -0.38 16.70
N LEU A 58 18.39 -1.57 16.48
CA LEU A 58 16.94 -1.69 16.37
C LEU A 58 16.25 -1.27 17.66
N PHE A 59 16.78 -1.72 18.80
CA PHE A 59 16.26 -1.37 20.11
C PHE A 59 16.33 0.13 20.38
N GLU A 60 17.49 0.75 20.18
CA GLU A 60 17.70 2.20 20.35
C GLU A 60 16.77 3.05 19.48
N ARG A 61 16.62 2.66 18.20
CA ARG A 61 15.71 3.35 17.27
C ARG A 61 14.26 3.17 17.68
N THR A 62 13.89 1.96 18.07
CA THR A 62 12.52 1.67 18.53
C THR A 62 12.18 2.47 19.79
N GLU A 63 13.09 2.53 20.77
CA GLU A 63 12.92 3.35 21.96
C GLU A 63 12.74 4.83 21.60
N THR A 64 13.56 5.33 20.69
CA THR A 64 13.44 6.71 20.19
C THR A 64 12.08 6.98 19.54
N VAL A 65 11.60 6.06 18.71
CA VAL A 65 10.28 6.17 18.07
C VAL A 65 9.17 6.15 19.11
N LEU A 66 9.23 5.23 20.08
CA LEU A 66 8.23 5.13 21.14
C LEU A 66 8.19 6.40 22.00
N ASN A 67 9.33 6.95 22.38
CA ASN A 67 9.40 8.20 23.14
C ASN A 67 8.79 9.37 22.36
N ARG A 68 9.11 9.50 21.06
CA ARG A 68 8.50 10.52 20.18
C ARG A 68 6.99 10.34 20.04
N CYS A 69 6.52 9.11 20.00
CA CYS A 69 5.09 8.82 19.97
C CYS A 69 4.40 9.24 21.28
N VAL A 70 5.02 8.97 22.43
CA VAL A 70 4.51 9.40 23.75
C VAL A 70 4.44 10.93 23.81
N ASP A 71 5.51 11.62 23.46
CA ASP A 71 5.59 13.09 23.47
C ASP A 71 4.53 13.74 22.55
N SER A 72 4.19 13.05 21.47
CA SER A 72 3.21 13.51 20.46
C SER A 72 1.79 12.97 20.69
N ASN A 73 1.54 12.24 21.78
CA ASN A 73 0.26 11.57 22.07
C ASN A 73 -0.19 10.62 20.93
N ILE A 74 0.76 9.92 20.31
CA ILE A 74 0.50 8.88 19.30
C ILE A 74 0.48 7.52 19.99
N THR A 75 -0.60 6.77 19.81
CA THR A 75 -0.75 5.41 20.35
C THR A 75 -0.37 4.37 19.33
N ILE A 76 0.52 3.46 19.70
CA ILE A 76 0.96 2.33 18.88
C ILE A 76 0.31 1.04 19.38
N SER A 77 -0.11 0.18 18.44
CA SER A 77 -0.67 -1.14 18.74
C SER A 77 0.43 -2.18 18.83
N LEU A 78 0.78 -2.59 20.04
CA LEU A 78 1.77 -3.67 20.27
C LEU A 78 1.36 -5.00 19.61
N LYS A 79 0.06 -5.25 19.47
CA LYS A 79 -0.44 -6.49 18.83
C LYS A 79 -0.11 -6.58 17.33
N LYS A 80 0.16 -5.45 16.70
CA LYS A 80 0.53 -5.35 15.27
C LYS A 80 2.02 -5.17 15.05
N MET A 81 2.80 -5.16 16.12
CA MET A 81 4.24 -4.99 16.04
C MET A 81 4.88 -6.29 15.58
N GLU A 82 5.65 -6.22 14.51
CA GLU A 82 6.42 -7.33 13.95
C GLU A 82 7.91 -7.01 14.04
N ILE A 83 8.70 -8.00 14.46
CA ILE A 83 10.17 -7.86 14.52
C ILE A 83 10.76 -9.08 13.82
N GLY A 84 11.67 -8.85 12.88
CA GLY A 84 12.32 -9.93 12.14
C GLY A 84 13.28 -9.42 11.08
N GLU A 85 14.01 -10.33 10.45
CA GLU A 85 14.90 -10.04 9.32
C GLU A 85 14.13 -9.74 8.02
N SER A 86 12.84 -10.04 8.02
CA SER A 86 11.92 -9.82 6.92
C SER A 86 10.56 -9.45 7.49
N VAL A 87 9.99 -8.34 7.03
CA VAL A 87 8.69 -7.84 7.49
C VAL A 87 7.84 -7.41 6.28
N VAL A 88 6.52 -7.49 6.46
CA VAL A 88 5.59 -6.97 5.44
C VAL A 88 5.28 -5.50 5.72
N PHE A 89 5.65 -4.64 4.78
CA PHE A 89 5.39 -3.21 4.86
C PHE A 89 4.86 -2.68 3.52
N ALA A 90 3.80 -1.88 3.56
CA ALA A 90 3.15 -1.34 2.36
C ALA A 90 2.71 -2.41 1.34
N GLY A 91 2.50 -3.65 1.78
CA GLY A 91 2.16 -4.79 0.91
C GLY A 91 3.34 -5.36 0.13
N TYR A 92 4.56 -5.14 0.61
CA TYR A 92 5.79 -5.73 0.12
C TYR A 92 6.52 -6.42 1.26
N ASN A 93 7.26 -7.46 0.93
CA ASN A 93 8.18 -8.11 1.84
C ASN A 93 9.53 -7.37 1.78
N ILE A 94 9.95 -6.77 2.90
CA ILE A 94 11.19 -6.01 3.01
C ILE A 94 12.17 -6.80 3.87
N SER A 95 13.39 -6.99 3.35
CA SER A 95 14.47 -7.71 4.03
C SER A 95 15.84 -7.11 3.66
N SER A 96 16.91 -7.64 4.25
CA SER A 96 18.28 -7.29 3.87
C SER A 96 18.63 -7.63 2.40
N LYS A 97 17.85 -8.51 1.75
CA LYS A 97 17.99 -8.88 0.33
C LYS A 97 17.26 -7.91 -0.61
N GLY A 98 16.54 -6.95 -0.07
CA GLY A 98 15.77 -5.97 -0.82
C GLY A 98 14.26 -6.08 -0.62
N ILE A 99 13.53 -5.49 -1.56
CA ILE A 99 12.07 -5.42 -1.57
C ILE A 99 11.53 -6.46 -2.54
N HIS A 100 10.62 -7.31 -2.07
CA HIS A 100 9.98 -8.35 -2.86
C HIS A 100 8.45 -8.26 -2.76
N PRO A 101 7.71 -8.63 -3.80
CA PRO A 101 6.26 -8.75 -3.68
C PRO A 101 5.89 -9.89 -2.72
N ILE A 102 4.78 -9.75 -2.01
CA ILE A 102 4.26 -10.84 -1.18
C ILE A 102 3.72 -11.97 -2.06
N GLU A 103 3.87 -13.21 -1.60
CA GLU A 103 3.47 -14.40 -2.37
C GLU A 103 1.99 -14.40 -2.77
N GLU A 104 1.12 -13.87 -1.92
CA GLU A 104 -0.31 -13.74 -2.18
C GLU A 104 -0.60 -12.89 -3.42
N ARG A 105 0.15 -11.80 -3.64
CA ARG A 105 0.01 -10.97 -4.85
C ARG A 105 0.51 -11.69 -6.09
N ILE A 106 1.60 -12.43 -5.98
CA ILE A 106 2.13 -13.25 -7.06
C ILE A 106 1.10 -14.34 -7.41
N ALA A 107 0.57 -15.03 -6.42
CA ALA A 107 -0.45 -16.06 -6.60
C ALA A 107 -1.74 -15.47 -7.20
N ALA A 108 -2.16 -14.28 -6.79
CA ALA A 108 -3.33 -13.61 -7.35
C ALA A 108 -3.20 -13.35 -8.86
N ILE A 109 -2.02 -12.97 -9.34
CA ILE A 109 -1.78 -12.78 -10.78
C ILE A 109 -1.68 -14.14 -11.51
N LYS A 110 -0.90 -15.07 -10.97
CA LYS A 110 -0.74 -16.40 -11.57
C LYS A 110 -2.07 -17.12 -11.75
N ASN A 111 -2.95 -17.04 -10.76
CA ASN A 111 -4.24 -17.70 -10.74
C ASN A 111 -5.37 -16.83 -11.31
N PHE A 112 -5.08 -15.66 -11.85
CA PHE A 112 -6.11 -14.78 -12.38
C PHE A 112 -6.77 -15.45 -13.59
N PRO A 113 -8.12 -15.59 -13.63
CA PRO A 113 -8.80 -16.18 -14.76
C PRO A 113 -8.63 -15.34 -16.03
N THR A 114 -8.74 -15.97 -17.19
CA THR A 114 -8.70 -15.23 -18.46
C THR A 114 -9.79 -14.16 -18.47
N PRO A 115 -9.44 -12.88 -18.70
CA PRO A 115 -10.41 -11.79 -18.74
C PRO A 115 -11.48 -12.03 -19.80
N GLN A 116 -12.75 -11.92 -19.44
CA GLN A 116 -13.89 -12.12 -20.32
C GLN A 116 -14.55 -10.81 -20.76
N ASN A 117 -14.17 -9.70 -20.19
CA ASN A 117 -14.67 -8.36 -20.48
C ASN A 117 -13.69 -7.28 -20.06
N THR A 118 -13.98 -6.04 -20.41
CA THR A 118 -13.14 -4.89 -20.12
C THR A 118 -12.95 -4.65 -18.62
N THR A 119 -13.93 -5.00 -17.78
CA THR A 119 -13.85 -4.85 -16.32
C THR A 119 -12.84 -5.85 -15.74
N ASN A 120 -12.92 -7.11 -16.12
CA ASN A 120 -11.96 -8.15 -15.73
C ASN A 120 -10.55 -7.80 -16.20
N LEU A 121 -10.43 -7.28 -17.43
CA LEU A 121 -9.14 -6.83 -17.94
C LEU A 121 -8.55 -5.67 -17.15
N LYS A 122 -9.36 -4.67 -16.77
CA LYS A 122 -8.90 -3.58 -15.90
C LYS A 122 -8.41 -4.08 -14.56
N SER A 123 -9.10 -5.03 -13.94
CA SER A 123 -8.71 -5.66 -12.69
C SER A 123 -7.38 -6.41 -12.83
N PHE A 124 -7.22 -7.21 -13.89
CA PHE A 124 -5.96 -7.90 -14.18
C PHE A 124 -4.79 -6.92 -14.37
N LEU A 125 -4.99 -5.90 -15.21
CA LEU A 125 -3.96 -4.88 -15.44
C LEU A 125 -3.64 -4.07 -14.18
N GLY A 126 -4.60 -3.84 -13.31
CA GLY A 126 -4.39 -3.21 -12.00
C GLY A 126 -3.44 -4.03 -11.13
N LEU A 127 -3.66 -5.34 -11.04
CA LEU A 127 -2.77 -6.26 -10.32
C LEU A 127 -1.37 -6.32 -10.97
N ALA A 128 -1.30 -6.45 -12.29
CA ALA A 128 -0.05 -6.49 -13.02
C ALA A 128 0.78 -5.22 -12.83
N ASN A 129 0.15 -4.04 -12.88
CA ASN A 129 0.83 -2.76 -12.68
C ASN A 129 1.41 -2.62 -11.26
N GLN A 130 0.78 -3.21 -10.23
CA GLN A 130 1.32 -3.18 -8.86
C GLN A 130 2.66 -3.93 -8.76
N LEU A 131 2.86 -4.97 -9.59
CA LEU A 131 4.11 -5.73 -9.66
C LEU A 131 5.05 -5.27 -10.77
N GLY A 132 4.68 -4.22 -11.50
CA GLY A 132 5.44 -3.73 -12.66
C GLY A 132 6.88 -3.36 -12.38
N HIS A 133 7.19 -2.95 -11.14
CA HIS A 133 8.55 -2.63 -10.72
C HIS A 133 9.47 -3.86 -10.62
N PHE A 134 8.89 -5.06 -10.53
CA PHE A 134 9.63 -6.32 -10.38
C PHE A 134 9.76 -7.11 -11.68
N VAL A 135 9.02 -6.73 -12.72
CA VAL A 135 8.97 -7.45 -13.99
C VAL A 135 9.52 -6.57 -15.09
N PRO A 136 10.74 -6.86 -15.59
CA PRO A 136 11.26 -6.22 -16.79
C PRO A 136 10.29 -6.45 -17.95
N ASP A 137 10.14 -5.46 -18.82
CA ASP A 137 9.33 -5.55 -20.05
C ASP A 137 7.81 -5.78 -19.88
N LEU A 138 7.28 -5.67 -18.64
CA LEU A 138 5.84 -5.76 -18.42
C LEU A 138 5.04 -4.83 -19.36
N THR A 139 5.62 -3.67 -19.67
CA THR A 139 5.00 -2.66 -20.55
C THR A 139 4.68 -3.22 -21.93
N HIS A 140 5.54 -4.04 -22.51
CA HIS A 140 5.29 -4.65 -23.82
C HIS A 140 4.12 -5.63 -23.78
N SER A 141 4.12 -6.54 -22.83
CA SER A 141 3.03 -7.51 -22.66
C SER A 141 1.69 -6.83 -22.38
N VAL A 142 1.69 -5.81 -21.55
CA VAL A 142 0.48 -5.07 -21.16
C VAL A 142 -0.06 -4.19 -22.28
N ASN A 143 0.77 -3.67 -23.20
CA ASN A 143 0.32 -2.81 -24.30
C ASN A 143 -0.64 -3.53 -25.26
N ALA A 144 -0.39 -4.79 -25.58
CA ALA A 144 -1.29 -5.59 -26.41
C ALA A 144 -2.69 -5.71 -25.78
N LEU A 145 -2.75 -5.82 -24.45
CA LEU A 145 -3.99 -5.93 -23.69
C LEU A 145 -4.70 -4.56 -23.54
N ARG A 146 -3.97 -3.48 -23.40
CA ARG A 146 -4.53 -2.12 -23.28
C ARG A 146 -5.32 -1.69 -24.52
N GLY A 147 -4.99 -2.25 -25.68
CA GLY A 147 -5.74 -2.02 -26.93
C GLY A 147 -7.23 -2.30 -26.78
N LEU A 148 -7.60 -3.34 -26.04
CA LEU A 148 -8.99 -3.74 -25.79
C LEU A 148 -9.77 -2.79 -24.86
N LEU A 149 -9.10 -1.85 -24.19
CA LEU A 149 -9.73 -0.87 -23.31
C LEU A 149 -10.06 0.45 -24.02
N LYS A 150 -9.73 0.59 -25.31
CA LYS A 150 -10.05 1.79 -26.07
C LYS A 150 -11.56 1.95 -26.22
N LYS A 151 -12.03 3.18 -26.20
CA LYS A 151 -13.46 3.52 -26.36
C LYS A 151 -13.97 3.01 -27.70
N ASN A 152 -15.13 2.40 -27.73
CA ASN A 152 -15.81 1.84 -28.91
C ASN A 152 -15.13 0.62 -29.56
N MET A 153 -14.20 -0.05 -28.86
CA MET A 153 -13.67 -1.35 -29.33
C MET A 153 -14.61 -2.48 -28.88
N ALA A 154 -14.99 -3.34 -29.86
CA ALA A 154 -15.67 -4.58 -29.53
C ALA A 154 -14.72 -5.51 -28.77
N TRP A 155 -15.25 -6.25 -27.82
CA TRP A 155 -14.47 -7.22 -27.05
C TRP A 155 -14.17 -8.45 -27.89
N HIS A 156 -12.92 -8.61 -28.32
CA HIS A 156 -12.42 -9.79 -29.01
C HIS A 156 -11.13 -10.26 -28.34
N TRP A 157 -11.19 -11.42 -27.70
CA TRP A 157 -10.02 -12.04 -27.07
C TRP A 157 -9.34 -12.96 -28.08
N LEU A 158 -8.29 -12.46 -28.71
CA LEU A 158 -7.53 -13.12 -29.77
C LEU A 158 -6.31 -13.86 -29.18
N PRO A 159 -5.64 -14.76 -29.95
CA PRO A 159 -4.44 -15.47 -29.50
C PRO A 159 -3.33 -14.56 -28.97
N ASP A 160 -3.13 -13.38 -29.56
CA ASP A 160 -2.10 -12.41 -29.14
C ASP A 160 -2.37 -11.88 -27.72
N GLN A 161 -3.64 -11.62 -27.37
CA GLN A 161 -4.02 -11.22 -26.03
C GLN A 161 -3.88 -12.36 -25.03
N ALA A 162 -4.17 -13.58 -25.47
CA ALA A 162 -3.97 -14.77 -24.64
C ALA A 162 -2.48 -14.98 -24.33
N ALA A 163 -1.61 -14.87 -25.33
CA ALA A 163 -0.16 -14.95 -25.17
C ALA A 163 0.36 -13.85 -24.27
N ALA A 164 -0.04 -12.58 -24.49
CA ALA A 164 0.33 -11.44 -23.66
C ALA A 164 -0.11 -11.61 -22.19
N SER A 165 -1.32 -12.14 -21.95
CA SER A 165 -1.80 -12.45 -20.61
C SER A 165 -0.99 -13.53 -19.93
N GLN A 166 -0.57 -14.57 -20.64
CA GLN A 166 0.29 -15.63 -20.10
C GLN A 166 1.70 -15.13 -19.79
N THR A 167 2.28 -14.30 -20.64
CA THR A 167 3.61 -13.70 -20.39
C THR A 167 3.59 -12.76 -19.19
N THR A 168 2.43 -12.19 -18.86
CA THR A 168 2.25 -11.27 -17.71
C THR A 168 2.07 -12.05 -16.39
N LYS A 169 1.71 -13.32 -16.43
CA LYS A 169 1.53 -14.19 -15.25
C LYS A 169 2.84 -14.80 -14.78
#